data_87621cd417f8b3415dd2d3b5a63708ad
#
_entry.id   87621cd417f8b3415dd2d3b5a63708ad
#
_cell.length_a   1.000
_cell.length_b   1.000
_cell.length_c   1.000
_cell.angle_alpha   90.00
_cell.angle_beta   90.00
_cell.angle_gamma   90.00
#
_symmetry.space_group_name_H-M   'P 1'
#
loop_
_entity.id
_entity.type
_entity.pdbx_description
1 polymer ?
#
loop_
_entity_poly.entity_id
_entity_poly.type
_entity_poly.pdbx_seq_one_letter_code
_entity_poly.pdbx_strand_id
1 'polypeptide(L)'
;MGETIQQKSMNSGAEENPAQKRREIRLLLASGVLFALSLLFQLLARLVPGFGEWYAVTVYPFIVGTLGRISGIFPFSVVESAVYFLIAAAVWYTVTHIRRIKRVLVRALFLLTGIFFLFTFNCGVNYYRKPFSSYSGLEVRKSSKDELTELCAALTKTVNQYCEDGVGAAMEMKAANREGVAAMRRLGEQYPQLAGYYPRPKPLAWSYFFSVQQLCGQYSPFTVEANYNREMPDYNIPHT
;
A
#
# COMPACT_ATOMS: atom_id res chain seq x y z
N MET A 1 16.81 -61.08 -18.30
CA MET A 1 15.43 -60.51 -18.09
C MET A 1 15.36 -59.58 -16.92
N GLY A 2 16.45 -59.28 -16.17
CA GLY A 2 16.52 -58.40 -15.03
C GLY A 2 16.95 -56.97 -15.35
N GLU A 3 17.68 -56.73 -16.43
CA GLU A 3 18.22 -55.37 -16.75
C GLU A 3 17.21 -54.40 -17.36
N THR A 4 16.16 -54.93 -18.01
CA THR A 4 15.15 -54.07 -18.69
C THR A 4 14.18 -53.40 -17.72
N ILE A 5 14.01 -53.95 -16.51
CA ILE A 5 13.10 -53.38 -15.48
C ILE A 5 13.78 -52.25 -14.71
N GLN A 6 15.09 -52.36 -14.46
CA GLN A 6 15.85 -51.28 -13.77
C GLN A 6 16.03 -50.04 -14.66
N GLN A 7 16.20 -50.22 -15.97
CA GLN A 7 16.36 -49.11 -16.91
C GLN A 7 15.06 -48.32 -17.11
N LYS A 8 13.89 -48.98 -16.98
CA LYS A 8 12.58 -48.34 -17.06
C LYS A 8 12.23 -47.54 -15.78
N SER A 9 12.80 -47.91 -14.63
CA SER A 9 12.67 -47.19 -13.35
C SER A 9 13.52 -45.91 -13.28
N MET A 10 14.67 -45.89 -13.95
CA MET A 10 15.56 -44.71 -13.96
C MET A 10 15.14 -43.65 -15.00
N ASN A 11 14.36 -44.02 -16.02
CA ASN A 11 13.87 -43.10 -17.06
C ASN A 11 12.49 -42.51 -16.77
N SER A 12 11.90 -42.77 -15.60
CA SER A 12 10.73 -42.03 -15.09
C SER A 12 11.12 -40.67 -14.45
N GLY A 13 12.14 -40.02 -14.98
CA GLY A 13 12.39 -38.62 -14.85
C GLY A 13 11.10 -37.90 -15.28
N ALA A 14 10.36 -37.41 -14.29
CA ALA A 14 9.01 -36.90 -14.36
C ALA A 14 8.73 -36.15 -15.67
N GLU A 15 8.11 -36.80 -16.63
CA GLU A 15 7.48 -36.10 -17.75
C GLU A 15 6.54 -35.07 -17.15
N GLU A 16 6.89 -33.80 -17.30
CA GLU A 16 6.13 -32.69 -16.77
C GLU A 16 4.73 -32.71 -17.39
N ASN A 17 3.70 -32.91 -16.58
CA ASN A 17 2.32 -33.00 -17.05
C ASN A 17 2.01 -31.80 -17.98
N PRO A 18 1.60 -32.05 -19.26
CA PRO A 18 1.38 -30.99 -20.25
C PRO A 18 0.44 -29.87 -19.77
N ALA A 19 -0.57 -30.20 -18.97
CA ALA A 19 -1.48 -29.23 -18.37
C ALA A 19 -0.75 -28.31 -17.38
N GLN A 20 0.21 -28.85 -16.66
CA GLN A 20 1.01 -28.08 -15.71
C GLN A 20 1.99 -27.13 -16.42
N LYS A 21 2.69 -27.63 -17.46
CA LYS A 21 3.57 -26.78 -18.29
C LYS A 21 2.80 -25.60 -18.90
N ARG A 22 1.58 -25.83 -19.41
CA ARG A 22 0.69 -24.78 -19.92
C ARG A 22 0.34 -23.75 -18.84
N ARG A 23 0.10 -24.18 -17.60
CA ARG A 23 -0.17 -23.29 -16.47
C ARG A 23 1.03 -22.41 -16.14
N GLU A 24 2.23 -22.96 -16.10
CA GLU A 24 3.46 -22.20 -15.84
C GLU A 24 3.73 -21.17 -16.93
N ILE A 25 3.55 -21.54 -18.20
CA ILE A 25 3.67 -20.60 -19.32
C ILE A 25 2.64 -19.46 -19.19
N ARG A 26 1.38 -19.74 -18.84
CA ARG A 26 0.37 -18.71 -18.62
C ARG A 26 0.74 -17.75 -17.49
N LEU A 27 1.29 -18.26 -16.39
CA LEU A 27 1.76 -17.44 -15.28
C LEU A 27 2.94 -16.55 -15.69
N LEU A 28 3.89 -17.06 -16.44
CA LEU A 28 5.01 -16.29 -16.97
C LEU A 28 4.55 -15.19 -17.93
N LEU A 29 3.64 -15.51 -18.86
CA LEU A 29 3.05 -14.51 -19.76
C LEU A 29 2.30 -13.43 -18.98
N ALA A 30 1.47 -13.81 -18.00
CA ALA A 30 0.76 -12.88 -17.13
C ALA A 30 1.74 -12.00 -16.34
N SER A 31 2.82 -12.56 -15.80
CA SER A 31 3.88 -11.79 -15.13
C SER A 31 4.52 -10.76 -16.06
N GLY A 32 4.83 -11.18 -17.29
CA GLY A 32 5.38 -10.29 -18.33
C GLY A 32 4.43 -9.12 -18.67
N VAL A 33 3.14 -9.41 -18.82
CA VAL A 33 2.12 -8.40 -19.11
C VAL A 33 1.97 -7.42 -17.93
N LEU A 34 1.85 -7.93 -16.70
CA LEU A 34 1.73 -7.07 -15.51
C LEU A 34 2.97 -6.19 -15.35
N PHE A 35 4.16 -6.74 -15.56
CA PHE A 35 5.40 -5.98 -15.47
C PHE A 35 5.49 -4.91 -16.56
N ALA A 36 5.17 -5.25 -17.82
CA ALA A 36 5.17 -4.32 -18.93
C ALA A 36 4.17 -3.18 -18.73
N LEU A 37 2.96 -3.47 -18.25
CA LEU A 37 1.96 -2.45 -17.91
C LEU A 37 2.46 -1.53 -16.79
N SER A 38 3.07 -2.09 -15.73
CA SER A 38 3.64 -1.29 -14.65
C SER A 38 4.71 -0.33 -15.16
N LEU A 39 5.63 -0.82 -16.00
CA LEU A 39 6.66 0.03 -16.62
C LEU A 39 6.05 1.10 -17.52
N LEU A 40 5.05 0.74 -18.33
CA LEU A 40 4.36 1.70 -19.19
C LEU A 40 3.75 2.84 -18.38
N PHE A 41 3.02 2.55 -17.31
CA PHE A 41 2.43 3.59 -16.46
C PHE A 41 3.48 4.44 -15.75
N GLN A 42 4.57 3.85 -15.28
CA GLN A 42 5.71 4.57 -14.71
C GLN A 42 6.37 5.50 -15.75
N LEU A 43 6.55 5.04 -16.97
CA LEU A 43 7.09 5.86 -18.05
C LEU A 43 6.13 6.99 -18.45
N LEU A 44 4.84 6.71 -18.59
CA LEU A 44 3.84 7.74 -18.86
C LEU A 44 3.84 8.81 -17.76
N ALA A 45 3.89 8.41 -16.48
CA ALA A 45 3.94 9.34 -15.36
C ALA A 45 5.18 10.23 -15.37
N ARG A 46 6.31 9.72 -15.87
CA ARG A 46 7.58 10.47 -15.97
C ARG A 46 7.69 11.35 -17.20
N LEU A 47 7.26 10.84 -18.34
CA LEU A 47 7.55 11.46 -19.65
C LEU A 47 6.41 12.32 -20.15
N VAL A 48 5.17 12.08 -19.71
CA VAL A 48 4.00 12.85 -20.15
C VAL A 48 3.64 13.89 -19.10
N PRO A 49 3.91 15.19 -19.34
CA PRO A 49 3.58 16.25 -18.40
C PRO A 49 2.09 16.25 -18.04
N GLY A 50 1.76 16.29 -16.75
CA GLY A 50 0.38 16.33 -16.28
C GLY A 50 -0.32 14.98 -16.18
N PHE A 51 0.28 13.87 -16.67
CA PHE A 51 -0.32 12.54 -16.58
C PHE A 51 -0.56 12.12 -15.11
N GLY A 52 0.43 12.34 -14.23
CA GLY A 52 0.29 12.02 -12.80
C GLY A 52 -0.85 12.78 -12.13
N GLU A 53 -1.02 14.07 -12.45
CA GLU A 53 -2.13 14.87 -11.92
C GLU A 53 -3.48 14.41 -12.48
N TRP A 54 -3.58 14.20 -13.80
CA TRP A 54 -4.79 13.65 -14.40
C TRP A 54 -5.19 12.31 -13.77
N TYR A 55 -4.23 11.42 -13.58
CA TYR A 55 -4.46 10.12 -12.96
C TYR A 55 -4.97 10.27 -11.52
N ALA A 56 -4.33 11.13 -10.75
CA ALA A 56 -4.64 11.36 -9.34
C ALA A 56 -6.05 11.93 -9.11
N VAL A 57 -6.54 12.79 -10.02
CA VAL A 57 -7.87 13.40 -9.87
C VAL A 57 -8.98 12.64 -10.61
N THR A 58 -8.65 11.77 -11.57
CA THR A 58 -9.66 11.10 -12.41
C THR A 58 -9.74 9.61 -12.10
N VAL A 59 -8.61 8.90 -12.13
CA VAL A 59 -8.56 7.44 -12.01
C VAL A 59 -8.48 7.01 -10.56
N TYR A 60 -7.58 7.62 -9.81
CA TYR A 60 -7.29 7.23 -8.44
C TYR A 60 -8.50 7.36 -7.48
N PRO A 61 -9.35 8.40 -7.53
CA PRO A 61 -10.55 8.49 -6.70
C PRO A 61 -11.53 7.33 -6.90
N PHE A 62 -11.61 6.78 -8.13
CA PHE A 62 -12.41 5.59 -8.40
C PHE A 62 -11.83 4.35 -7.72
N ILE A 63 -10.49 4.19 -7.77
CA ILE A 63 -9.79 3.09 -7.09
C ILE A 63 -10.01 3.19 -5.57
N VAL A 64 -9.77 4.37 -4.98
CA VAL A 64 -9.98 4.62 -3.55
C VAL A 64 -11.43 4.42 -3.15
N GLY A 65 -12.36 4.95 -3.94
CA GLY A 65 -13.79 4.82 -3.71
C GLY A 65 -14.30 3.39 -3.76
N THR A 66 -13.65 2.52 -4.53
CA THR A 66 -14.04 1.10 -4.66
C THR A 66 -13.30 0.24 -3.63
N LEU A 67 -11.98 0.17 -3.71
CA LEU A 67 -11.16 -0.68 -2.83
C LEU A 67 -11.26 -0.24 -1.36
N GLY A 68 -11.22 1.07 -1.10
CA GLY A 68 -11.34 1.59 0.26
C GLY A 68 -12.69 1.31 0.91
N ARG A 69 -13.78 1.27 0.12
CA ARG A 69 -15.10 0.86 0.65
C ARG A 69 -15.15 -0.64 0.92
N ILE A 70 -14.61 -1.47 0.03
CA ILE A 70 -14.54 -2.92 0.22
C ILE A 70 -13.71 -3.25 1.45
N SER A 71 -12.50 -2.71 1.55
CA SER A 71 -11.66 -2.90 2.73
C SER A 71 -12.31 -2.33 3.98
N GLY A 72 -13.04 -1.22 3.86
CA GLY A 72 -13.78 -0.55 4.94
C GLY A 72 -14.87 -1.37 5.62
N ILE A 73 -15.36 -2.44 4.99
CA ILE A 73 -16.35 -3.37 5.57
C ILE A 73 -15.76 -4.08 6.80
N PHE A 74 -14.46 -4.38 6.77
CA PHE A 74 -13.80 -5.12 7.83
C PHE A 74 -13.40 -4.19 8.99
N PRO A 75 -13.63 -4.60 10.26
CA PRO A 75 -13.27 -3.78 11.42
C PRO A 75 -11.77 -3.83 11.76
N PHE A 76 -11.01 -4.69 11.10
CA PHE A 76 -9.56 -4.89 11.28
C PHE A 76 -8.78 -4.54 10.01
N SER A 77 -7.47 -4.43 10.12
CA SER A 77 -6.58 -4.18 8.99
C SER A 77 -6.54 -5.37 8.03
N VAL A 78 -7.08 -5.19 6.83
CA VAL A 78 -7.07 -6.23 5.78
C VAL A 78 -5.66 -6.45 5.26
N VAL A 79 -4.87 -5.37 5.10
CA VAL A 79 -3.48 -5.48 4.63
C VAL A 79 -2.63 -6.27 5.61
N GLU A 80 -2.77 -6.02 6.92
CA GLU A 80 -2.02 -6.75 7.94
C GLU A 80 -2.35 -8.24 7.90
N SER A 81 -3.64 -8.58 7.86
CA SER A 81 -4.12 -9.97 7.73
C SER A 81 -3.63 -10.62 6.43
N ALA A 82 -3.67 -9.89 5.32
CA ALA A 82 -3.21 -10.38 4.03
C ALA A 82 -1.70 -10.66 4.02
N VAL A 83 -0.88 -9.81 4.65
CA VAL A 83 0.57 -10.02 4.75
C VAL A 83 0.88 -11.31 5.52
N TYR A 84 0.26 -11.53 6.69
CA TYR A 84 0.47 -12.77 7.45
C TYR A 84 0.02 -14.00 6.69
N PHE A 85 -1.16 -13.93 6.06
CA PHE A 85 -1.64 -15.03 5.22
C PHE A 85 -0.70 -15.34 4.06
N LEU A 86 -0.20 -14.30 3.36
CA LEU A 86 0.73 -14.46 2.24
C LEU A 86 2.07 -15.06 2.68
N ILE A 87 2.60 -14.61 3.83
CA ILE A 87 3.83 -15.18 4.39
C ILE A 87 3.63 -16.66 4.72
N ALA A 88 2.56 -16.99 5.46
CA ALA A 88 2.26 -18.37 5.83
C ALA A 88 2.05 -19.25 4.59
N ALA A 89 1.31 -18.77 3.60
CA ALA A 89 1.08 -19.48 2.33
C ALA A 89 2.36 -19.64 1.52
N ALA A 90 3.23 -18.63 1.47
CA ALA A 90 4.50 -18.69 0.75
C ALA A 90 5.46 -19.71 1.41
N VAL A 91 5.56 -19.68 2.74
CA VAL A 91 6.37 -20.65 3.49
C VAL A 91 5.85 -22.06 3.27
N TRP A 92 4.56 -22.30 3.51
CA TRP A 92 3.93 -23.59 3.32
C TRP A 92 4.11 -24.11 1.89
N TYR A 93 3.87 -23.23 0.91
CA TYR A 93 4.03 -23.59 -0.49
C TYR A 93 5.49 -23.95 -0.84
N THR A 94 6.44 -23.16 -0.36
CA THR A 94 7.88 -23.38 -0.60
C THR A 94 8.33 -24.71 0.01
N VAL A 95 7.98 -24.97 1.27
CA VAL A 95 8.34 -26.20 1.98
C VAL A 95 7.76 -27.44 1.25
N THR A 96 6.50 -27.38 0.84
CA THR A 96 5.83 -28.52 0.18
C THR A 96 6.31 -28.73 -1.25
N HIS A 97 6.88 -27.70 -1.90
CA HIS A 97 7.30 -27.76 -3.31
C HIS A 97 8.80 -27.52 -3.52
N ILE A 98 9.62 -27.59 -2.47
CA ILE A 98 11.06 -27.29 -2.53
C ILE A 98 11.79 -28.13 -3.59
N ARG A 99 11.38 -29.37 -3.80
CA ARG A 99 11.95 -30.25 -4.84
C ARG A 99 11.61 -29.82 -6.27
N ARG A 100 10.70 -28.85 -6.43
CA ARG A 100 10.22 -28.32 -7.72
C ARG A 100 10.48 -26.82 -7.80
N ILE A 101 11.71 -26.43 -7.56
CA ILE A 101 12.12 -25.02 -7.43
C ILE A 101 11.65 -24.13 -8.58
N LYS A 102 11.65 -24.63 -9.82
CA LYS A 102 11.15 -23.89 -10.98
C LYS A 102 9.71 -23.40 -10.78
N ARG A 103 8.84 -24.23 -10.20
CA ARG A 103 7.43 -23.87 -9.91
C ARG A 103 7.33 -22.80 -8.83
N VAL A 104 8.17 -22.91 -7.79
CA VAL A 104 8.25 -21.92 -6.72
C VAL A 104 8.65 -20.58 -7.31
N LEU A 105 9.71 -20.56 -8.14
CA LEU A 105 10.20 -19.33 -8.77
C LEU A 105 9.18 -18.69 -9.71
N VAL A 106 8.47 -19.46 -10.54
CA VAL A 106 7.43 -18.91 -11.43
C VAL A 106 6.29 -18.27 -10.64
N ARG A 107 5.87 -18.88 -9.53
CA ARG A 107 4.81 -18.30 -8.68
C ARG A 107 5.30 -17.11 -7.86
N ALA A 108 6.53 -17.16 -7.37
CA ALA A 108 7.14 -16.01 -6.71
C ALA A 108 7.26 -14.84 -7.68
N LEU A 109 7.69 -15.06 -8.92
CA LEU A 109 7.74 -14.04 -9.95
C LEU A 109 6.35 -13.46 -10.24
N PHE A 110 5.32 -14.27 -10.38
CA PHE A 110 3.95 -13.82 -10.60
C PHE A 110 3.44 -12.99 -9.41
N LEU A 111 3.72 -13.43 -8.18
CA LEU A 111 3.35 -12.67 -6.98
C LEU A 111 4.06 -11.32 -6.92
N LEU A 112 5.37 -11.28 -7.14
CA LEU A 112 6.16 -10.06 -7.12
C LEU A 112 5.74 -9.06 -8.21
N THR A 113 5.48 -9.53 -9.42
CA THR A 113 4.98 -8.66 -10.50
C THR A 113 3.56 -8.18 -10.23
N GLY A 114 2.72 -9.00 -9.60
CA GLY A 114 1.38 -8.59 -9.14
C GLY A 114 1.44 -7.50 -8.06
N ILE A 115 2.31 -7.66 -7.07
CA ILE A 115 2.55 -6.65 -6.02
C ILE A 115 3.06 -5.35 -6.65
N PHE A 116 4.03 -5.44 -7.57
CA PHE A 116 4.57 -4.26 -8.26
C PHE A 116 3.52 -3.55 -9.12
N PHE A 117 2.66 -4.32 -9.79
CA PHE A 117 1.53 -3.77 -10.55
C PHE A 117 0.54 -3.04 -9.64
N LEU A 118 0.10 -3.65 -8.55
CA LEU A 118 -0.81 -3.01 -7.59
C LEU A 118 -0.18 -1.76 -6.96
N PHE A 119 1.10 -1.82 -6.59
CA PHE A 119 1.82 -0.65 -6.10
C PHE A 119 1.85 0.48 -7.14
N THR A 120 2.16 0.17 -8.39
CA THR A 120 2.23 1.17 -9.46
C THR A 120 0.88 1.86 -9.65
N PHE A 121 -0.21 1.10 -9.73
CA PHE A 121 -1.55 1.64 -9.94
C PHE A 121 -2.10 2.39 -8.73
N ASN A 122 -1.90 1.88 -7.53
CA ASN A 122 -2.50 2.49 -6.34
C ASN A 122 -1.63 3.58 -5.70
N CYS A 123 -0.35 3.67 -6.06
CA CYS A 123 0.58 4.58 -5.39
C CYS A 123 1.62 5.17 -6.36
N GLY A 124 2.27 4.32 -7.17
CA GLY A 124 3.46 4.69 -7.94
C GLY A 124 3.26 5.86 -8.90
N VAL A 125 2.10 5.92 -9.57
CA VAL A 125 1.76 7.03 -10.48
C VAL A 125 1.54 8.32 -9.71
N ASN A 126 0.98 8.25 -8.50
CA ASN A 126 0.65 9.42 -7.70
C ASN A 126 1.89 10.18 -7.18
N TYR A 127 3.08 9.55 -7.17
CA TYR A 127 4.34 10.26 -6.86
C TYR A 127 4.71 11.33 -7.88
N TYR A 128 4.11 11.30 -9.06
CA TYR A 128 4.33 12.30 -10.13
C TYR A 128 3.23 13.36 -10.17
N ARG A 129 2.41 13.42 -9.14
CA ARG A 129 1.40 14.45 -8.94
C ARG A 129 2.06 15.80 -8.63
N LYS A 130 1.37 16.89 -8.95
CA LYS A 130 1.80 18.22 -8.54
C LYS A 130 1.80 18.35 -7.01
N PRO A 131 2.79 19.03 -6.41
CA PRO A 131 2.82 19.26 -4.97
C PRO A 131 1.65 20.16 -4.54
N PHE A 132 1.21 20.01 -3.28
CA PHE A 132 0.11 20.79 -2.70
C PHE A 132 0.32 22.31 -2.84
N SER A 133 1.55 22.79 -2.72
CA SER A 133 1.91 24.19 -2.90
C SER A 133 1.51 24.76 -4.27
N SER A 134 1.35 23.94 -5.30
CA SER A 134 1.00 24.42 -6.64
C SER A 134 -0.45 24.94 -6.76
N TYR A 135 -1.32 24.61 -5.81
CA TYR A 135 -2.72 25.05 -5.79
C TYR A 135 -3.19 25.62 -4.43
N SER A 136 -2.38 25.50 -3.38
CA SER A 136 -2.72 26.05 -2.06
C SER A 136 -2.32 27.51 -1.89
N GLY A 137 -1.51 28.05 -2.80
CA GLY A 137 -0.95 29.40 -2.66
C GLY A 137 0.20 29.49 -1.65
N LEU A 138 0.63 28.37 -1.09
CA LEU A 138 1.78 28.34 -0.17
C LEU A 138 3.09 28.59 -0.93
N GLU A 139 3.84 29.58 -0.45
CA GLU A 139 5.18 29.84 -0.99
C GLU A 139 6.17 28.80 -0.47
N VAL A 140 6.77 28.06 -1.41
CA VAL A 140 7.83 27.08 -1.09
C VAL A 140 9.18 27.73 -1.26
N ARG A 141 9.87 28.02 -0.14
CA ARG A 141 11.21 28.59 -0.11
C ARG A 141 12.12 27.78 0.83
N LYS A 142 13.40 27.95 0.67
CA LYS A 142 14.36 27.41 1.64
C LYS A 142 14.19 28.17 2.96
N SER A 143 14.02 27.45 4.05
CA SER A 143 13.96 28.00 5.40
C SER A 143 15.34 27.88 6.06
N SER A 144 15.69 28.87 6.88
CA SER A 144 16.86 28.79 7.74
C SER A 144 16.61 27.85 8.92
N LYS A 145 17.70 27.43 9.60
CA LYS A 145 17.59 26.63 10.83
C LYS A 145 16.83 27.38 11.92
N ASP A 146 17.05 28.70 12.02
CA ASP A 146 16.43 29.54 13.04
C ASP A 146 14.93 29.68 12.80
N GLU A 147 14.49 29.93 11.56
CA GLU A 147 13.06 29.94 11.18
C GLU A 147 12.37 28.60 11.49
N LEU A 148 13.04 27.46 11.21
CA LEU A 148 12.50 26.16 11.53
C LEU A 148 12.39 25.93 13.04
N THR A 149 13.38 26.37 13.81
CA THR A 149 13.38 26.30 15.29
C THR A 149 12.25 27.13 15.88
N GLU A 150 12.07 28.36 15.36
CA GLU A 150 10.99 29.25 15.78
C GLU A 150 9.61 28.66 15.49
N LEU A 151 9.41 28.08 14.29
CA LEU A 151 8.19 27.38 13.92
C LEU A 151 7.91 26.21 14.86
N CYS A 152 8.92 25.38 15.14
CA CYS A 152 8.78 24.27 16.08
C CYS A 152 8.40 24.73 17.48
N ALA A 153 9.00 25.83 17.98
CA ALA A 153 8.68 26.40 19.27
C ALA A 153 7.24 26.94 19.31
N ALA A 154 6.79 27.62 18.25
CA ALA A 154 5.41 28.11 18.12
C ALA A 154 4.40 26.97 18.10
N LEU A 155 4.64 25.93 17.34
CA LEU A 155 3.78 24.73 17.30
C LEU A 155 3.72 24.03 18.65
N THR A 156 4.86 23.86 19.32
CA THR A 156 4.94 23.26 20.66
C THR A 156 4.11 24.06 21.66
N LYS A 157 4.22 25.38 21.63
CA LYS A 157 3.42 26.27 22.50
C LYS A 157 1.93 26.08 22.26
N THR A 158 1.51 26.05 21.00
CA THR A 158 0.10 25.86 20.63
C THR A 158 -0.42 24.50 21.10
N VAL A 159 0.34 23.42 20.94
CA VAL A 159 -0.03 22.08 21.40
C VAL A 159 -0.18 22.06 22.93
N ASN A 160 0.77 22.67 23.67
CA ASN A 160 0.72 22.72 25.13
C ASN A 160 -0.52 23.49 25.62
N GLN A 161 -0.88 24.60 24.97
CA GLN A 161 -2.12 25.33 25.29
C GLN A 161 -3.35 24.44 25.15
N TYR A 162 -3.48 23.72 24.04
CA TYR A 162 -4.60 22.79 23.87
C TYR A 162 -4.61 21.65 24.92
N CYS A 163 -3.44 21.18 25.35
CA CYS A 163 -3.36 20.19 26.42
C CYS A 163 -3.79 20.76 27.77
N GLU A 164 -3.38 22.00 28.11
CA GLU A 164 -3.78 22.72 29.33
C GLU A 164 -5.29 22.98 29.36
N ASP A 165 -5.87 23.35 28.23
CA ASP A 165 -7.31 23.56 28.06
C ASP A 165 -8.12 22.24 28.09
N GLY A 166 -7.44 21.08 28.22
CA GLY A 166 -8.07 19.77 28.25
C GLY A 166 -8.69 19.34 26.91
N VAL A 167 -8.39 20.04 25.85
CA VAL A 167 -8.87 19.70 24.50
C VAL A 167 -8.26 18.35 24.09
N GLY A 168 -9.11 17.38 23.82
CA GLY A 168 -8.70 16.03 23.40
C GLY A 168 -8.39 15.03 24.51
N ALA A 169 -8.25 15.46 25.77
CA ALA A 169 -7.94 14.56 26.90
C ALA A 169 -8.99 13.46 27.14
N ALA A 170 -10.24 13.69 26.69
CA ALA A 170 -11.35 12.74 26.82
C ALA A 170 -11.87 12.24 25.45
N MET A 171 -11.18 12.56 24.33
CA MET A 171 -11.66 12.15 23.02
C MET A 171 -11.38 10.68 22.77
N GLU A 172 -12.44 9.89 22.62
CA GLU A 172 -12.27 8.49 22.18
C GLU A 172 -11.64 8.44 20.80
N MET A 173 -10.76 7.46 20.58
CA MET A 173 -10.11 7.19 19.29
C MET A 173 -11.10 7.11 18.11
N LYS A 174 -12.30 6.56 18.36
CA LYS A 174 -13.36 6.50 17.35
C LYS A 174 -13.89 7.88 16.96
N ALA A 175 -14.00 8.77 17.91
CA ALA A 175 -14.43 10.15 17.67
C ALA A 175 -13.34 10.95 16.93
N ALA A 176 -12.08 10.83 17.36
CA ALA A 176 -10.94 11.43 16.69
C ALA A 176 -10.81 10.98 15.22
N ASN A 177 -10.97 9.68 14.95
CA ASN A 177 -10.98 9.13 13.59
C ASN A 177 -12.09 9.74 12.72
N ARG A 178 -13.27 9.92 13.30
CA ARG A 178 -14.40 10.51 12.59
C ARG A 178 -14.15 11.98 12.26
N GLU A 179 -13.63 12.75 13.21
CA GLU A 179 -13.30 14.16 13.03
C GLU A 179 -12.16 14.34 12.02
N GLY A 180 -11.14 13.48 12.04
CA GLY A 180 -10.06 13.48 11.04
C GLY A 180 -10.60 13.30 9.62
N VAL A 181 -11.47 12.31 9.40
CA VAL A 181 -12.12 12.09 8.09
C VAL A 181 -12.99 13.29 7.71
N ALA A 182 -13.73 13.89 8.66
CA ALA A 182 -14.55 15.07 8.40
C ALA A 182 -13.69 16.29 8.04
N ALA A 183 -12.55 16.49 8.70
CA ALA A 183 -11.61 17.55 8.39
C ALA A 183 -11.04 17.41 6.96
N MET A 184 -10.65 16.20 6.55
CA MET A 184 -10.17 15.96 5.19
C MET A 184 -11.23 16.17 4.12
N ARG A 185 -12.50 15.85 4.41
CA ARG A 185 -13.62 16.16 3.51
C ARG A 185 -13.82 17.66 3.35
N ARG A 186 -13.79 18.43 4.43
CA ARG A 186 -13.86 19.90 4.37
C ARG A 186 -12.69 20.50 3.57
N LEU A 187 -11.49 19.94 3.73
CA LEU A 187 -10.33 20.33 2.93
C LEU A 187 -10.53 20.04 1.45
N GLY A 188 -11.14 18.91 1.10
CA GLY A 188 -11.52 18.57 -0.27
C GLY A 188 -12.57 19.48 -0.88
N GLU A 189 -13.44 20.10 -0.08
CA GLU A 189 -14.38 21.15 -0.54
C GLU A 189 -13.62 22.44 -0.91
N GLN A 190 -12.59 22.78 -0.14
CA GLN A 190 -11.74 23.95 -0.39
C GLN A 190 -10.75 23.71 -1.54
N TYR A 191 -10.22 22.50 -1.64
CA TYR A 191 -9.24 22.10 -2.66
C TYR A 191 -9.77 20.87 -3.42
N PRO A 192 -10.44 21.07 -4.56
CA PRO A 192 -11.05 19.97 -5.33
C PRO A 192 -10.09 18.85 -5.71
N GLN A 193 -8.79 19.16 -5.80
CA GLN A 193 -7.74 18.17 -6.07
C GLN A 193 -7.56 17.15 -4.92
N LEU A 194 -8.05 17.48 -3.73
CA LEU A 194 -8.05 16.61 -2.56
C LEU A 194 -9.41 15.94 -2.32
N ALA A 195 -10.41 16.26 -3.16
CA ALA A 195 -11.73 15.65 -3.01
C ALA A 195 -11.68 14.14 -3.30
N GLY A 196 -12.37 13.35 -2.48
CA GLY A 196 -12.40 11.92 -2.67
C GLY A 196 -12.99 11.15 -1.49
N TYR A 197 -12.81 9.84 -1.51
CA TYR A 197 -13.21 8.96 -0.43
C TYR A 197 -12.05 8.82 0.57
N TYR A 198 -12.32 9.14 1.82
CA TYR A 198 -11.39 8.97 2.93
C TYR A 198 -11.83 7.76 3.76
N PRO A 199 -11.06 6.66 3.76
CA PRO A 199 -11.40 5.46 4.52
C PRO A 199 -11.25 5.72 6.03
N ARG A 200 -12.07 5.04 6.82
CA ARG A 200 -11.96 5.08 8.28
C ARG A 200 -10.64 4.42 8.71
N PRO A 201 -9.81 5.09 9.52
CA PRO A 201 -8.60 4.50 10.07
C PRO A 201 -8.91 3.26 10.91
N LYS A 202 -8.07 2.24 10.80
CA LYS A 202 -8.24 0.94 11.47
C LYS A 202 -7.05 0.64 12.38
N PRO A 203 -7.28 0.00 13.53
CA PRO A 203 -6.19 -0.41 14.40
C PRO A 203 -5.41 -1.57 13.78
N LEU A 204 -4.08 -1.54 13.95
CA LEU A 204 -3.22 -2.69 13.74
C LEU A 204 -3.37 -3.66 14.91
N ALA A 205 -3.45 -4.97 14.65
CA ALA A 205 -3.54 -5.98 15.68
C ALA A 205 -2.17 -6.24 16.35
N TRP A 206 -1.11 -6.11 15.59
CA TRP A 206 0.28 -6.31 16.04
C TRP A 206 0.99 -4.97 16.27
N SER A 207 0.34 -4.08 16.99
CA SER A 207 0.86 -2.74 17.29
C SER A 207 2.26 -2.79 17.92
N TYR A 208 2.53 -3.78 18.77
CA TYR A 208 3.84 -3.97 19.38
C TYR A 208 4.96 -4.16 18.35
N PHE A 209 4.76 -5.00 17.32
CA PHE A 209 5.75 -5.22 16.27
C PHE A 209 6.05 -3.94 15.48
N PHE A 210 5.02 -3.16 15.19
CA PHE A 210 5.19 -1.90 14.46
C PHE A 210 5.71 -0.78 15.36
N SER A 211 5.40 -0.76 16.65
CA SER A 211 5.94 0.23 17.61
C SER A 211 7.44 0.07 17.82
N VAL A 212 7.95 -1.17 17.86
CA VAL A 212 9.41 -1.43 17.91
C VAL A 212 10.13 -0.85 16.71
N GLN A 213 9.48 -0.77 15.54
CA GLN A 213 10.00 -0.14 14.33
C GLN A 213 9.65 1.36 14.24
N GLN A 214 9.09 1.96 15.27
CA GLN A 214 8.63 3.36 15.32
C GLN A 214 7.59 3.71 14.24
N LEU A 215 6.82 2.73 13.80
CA LEU A 215 5.74 2.94 12.83
C LEU A 215 4.46 3.30 13.58
N CYS A 216 4.13 4.59 13.62
CA CYS A 216 2.95 5.11 14.32
C CYS A 216 1.66 4.88 13.55
N GLY A 217 1.70 5.13 12.24
CA GLY A 217 0.60 4.92 11.32
C GLY A 217 1.10 4.58 9.94
N GLN A 218 0.25 3.95 9.13
CA GLN A 218 0.59 3.62 7.75
C GLN A 218 -0.63 3.70 6.84
N TYR A 219 -0.38 4.07 5.61
CA TYR A 219 -1.31 3.90 4.52
C TYR A 219 -0.89 2.71 3.66
N SER A 220 -1.83 1.79 3.44
CA SER A 220 -1.61 0.67 2.53
C SER A 220 -2.09 1.00 1.13
N PRO A 221 -1.20 1.12 0.14
CA PRO A 221 -1.60 1.29 -1.25
C PRO A 221 -2.25 0.05 -1.86
N PHE A 222 -2.12 -1.12 -1.22
CA PHE A 222 -2.65 -2.39 -1.73
C PHE A 222 -4.13 -2.58 -1.43
N THR A 223 -4.55 -2.18 -0.25
CA THR A 223 -5.95 -2.31 0.22
C THR A 223 -6.65 -0.96 0.36
N VAL A 224 -5.89 0.12 0.11
CA VAL A 224 -6.37 1.50 0.27
C VAL A 224 -6.94 1.73 1.67
N GLU A 225 -6.12 1.40 2.68
CA GLU A 225 -6.47 1.49 4.08
C GLU A 225 -5.56 2.46 4.82
N ALA A 226 -6.14 3.26 5.70
CA ALA A 226 -5.41 3.95 6.75
C ALA A 226 -5.39 3.06 8.00
N ASN A 227 -4.20 2.83 8.55
CA ASN A 227 -4.01 2.02 9.74
C ASN A 227 -3.23 2.81 10.78
N TYR A 228 -3.58 2.62 12.06
CA TYR A 228 -2.89 3.28 13.17
C TYR A 228 -2.45 2.27 14.23
N ASN A 229 -1.35 2.60 14.89
CA ASN A 229 -0.88 1.89 16.06
C ASN A 229 -1.62 2.42 17.29
N ARG A 230 -2.22 1.54 18.10
CA ARG A 230 -2.97 1.92 19.31
C ARG A 230 -2.08 2.50 20.40
N GLU A 231 -0.82 2.10 20.44
CA GLU A 231 0.15 2.54 21.45
C GLU A 231 0.81 3.87 21.06
N MET A 232 0.88 4.15 19.78
CA MET A 232 1.43 5.38 19.22
C MET A 232 0.40 5.99 18.26
N PRO A 233 -0.64 6.65 18.78
CA PRO A 233 -1.70 7.20 17.94
C PRO A 233 -1.15 8.30 17.04
N ASP A 234 -0.92 7.96 15.80
CA ASP A 234 -0.64 8.89 14.73
C ASP A 234 -1.61 8.60 13.59
N TYR A 235 -2.18 9.65 13.02
CA TYR A 235 -3.15 9.53 11.97
C TYR A 235 -2.50 9.74 10.62
N ASN A 236 -2.18 8.65 9.97
CA ASN A 236 -1.85 8.68 8.56
C ASN A 236 -3.13 8.50 7.75
N ILE A 237 -3.87 9.59 7.56
CA ILE A 237 -5.01 9.60 6.63
C ILE A 237 -4.42 9.62 5.22
N PRO A 238 -4.84 8.70 4.33
CA PRO A 238 -4.31 8.68 2.98
C PRO A 238 -4.62 9.99 2.27
N HIS A 239 -3.58 10.70 1.91
CA HIS A 239 -3.67 11.82 0.99
C HIS A 239 -3.70 11.27 -0.43
N THR A 240 -4.74 11.59 -1.14
CA THR A 240 -4.83 11.34 -2.58
C THR A 240 -4.01 12.35 -3.36
#